data_8e995be4f31347b4e1c5c44ab0e3a250
#
_entry.id   8e995be4f31347b4e1c5c44ab0e3a250
#
_cell.length_a   1.000
_cell.length_b   1.000
_cell.length_c   1.000
_cell.angle_alpha   90.00
_cell.angle_beta   90.00
_cell.angle_gamma   90.00
#
_symmetry.space_group_name_H-M   'P 1'
#
loop_
_entity.id
_entity.type
_entity.pdbx_description
1 polymer ?
#
loop_
_entity_poly.entity_id
_entity_poly.type
_entity_poly.pdbx_seq_one_letter_code
_entity_poly.pdbx_strand_id
1 'polypeptide(L)'
;MSEKPGFWKRLIGSKADSGSDNASDLGLKRYRRERELGRGSMGEVWLAMDLQTHSQVALKMLALQREFSPEDLIDVRQRFMREAHAAGQLQHPDILQILDAGESGQDAWIVMEYVRGHDLSHYSRPGYLLPVAEALRLGQRLARALAYAHSHGVVHRDIKPANVMYDQASGQLKVMDFGIARVADGSRTRTGLVLGTPSFMSPEQLAGLKVDGRSDLFSLGVMLYQLLTGHLPHQSESMARLMQKIALEPPPDVRHFRPALPESLAMLLALALEKRPELRYASGEQLAQDIEAVLGAGLPAALATDTVAADSPTARPIDKSVDPFAQTQRVDLKEAGQNRAPPVPPQLPPESK
;
A
#
# COMPACT_ATOMS: atom_id res chain seq x y z
N MET A 1 0.31 -22.45 25.98
CA MET A 1 0.15 -23.06 24.66
C MET A 1 -1.26 -23.62 24.61
N SER A 2 -2.18 -22.94 23.97
CA SER A 2 -3.54 -23.40 23.72
C SER A 2 -3.86 -23.08 22.27
N GLU A 3 -3.85 -24.10 21.44
CA GLU A 3 -4.28 -24.05 20.05
C GLU A 3 -5.73 -23.57 20.00
N LYS A 4 -5.99 -22.51 19.24
CA LYS A 4 -7.34 -22.14 18.81
C LYS A 4 -7.59 -22.67 17.39
N PRO A 5 -8.04 -23.92 17.22
CA PRO A 5 -8.46 -24.44 15.94
C PRO A 5 -9.98 -24.28 15.84
N GLY A 6 -10.49 -23.33 15.12
CA GLY A 6 -11.95 -23.32 15.02
C GLY A 6 -12.53 -22.43 13.95
N PHE A 7 -11.98 -21.28 13.72
CA PHE A 7 -12.60 -20.29 12.85
C PHE A 7 -12.41 -20.62 11.35
N TRP A 8 -11.18 -20.84 10.93
CA TRP A 8 -10.86 -21.09 9.52
C TRP A 8 -11.39 -22.45 9.00
N LYS A 9 -11.58 -23.43 9.87
CA LYS A 9 -12.22 -24.72 9.49
C LYS A 9 -13.69 -24.58 9.13
N ARG A 10 -14.41 -23.58 9.66
CA ARG A 10 -15.81 -23.32 9.30
C ARG A 10 -15.97 -22.68 7.93
N LEU A 11 -14.99 -21.88 7.48
CA LEU A 11 -15.03 -21.21 6.18
C LEU A 11 -14.81 -22.18 5.00
N ILE A 12 -13.97 -23.22 5.19
CA ILE A 12 -13.61 -24.19 4.14
C ILE A 12 -14.64 -25.32 4.02
N GLY A 13 -15.48 -25.55 5.04
CA GLY A 13 -16.35 -26.71 5.17
C GLY A 13 -17.80 -26.57 4.72
N SER A 14 -18.28 -25.38 4.33
CA SER A 14 -19.65 -25.20 3.88
C SER A 14 -19.80 -25.48 2.38
N LYS A 15 -20.12 -26.76 2.06
CA LYS A 15 -20.82 -27.08 0.80
C LYS A 15 -22.10 -26.25 0.76
N ALA A 16 -22.39 -25.73 -0.43
CA ALA A 16 -23.59 -24.98 -0.73
C ALA A 16 -24.85 -25.74 -0.25
N ASP A 17 -25.45 -25.23 0.80
CA ASP A 17 -26.81 -25.54 1.17
C ASP A 17 -27.63 -24.25 1.06
N SER A 18 -28.65 -24.31 0.23
CA SER A 18 -29.56 -23.20 -0.11
C SER A 18 -30.42 -22.84 1.10
N GLY A 19 -29.90 -21.98 1.97
CA GLY A 19 -30.53 -21.53 3.21
C GLY A 19 -29.72 -20.54 4.02
N SER A 20 -28.70 -19.86 3.43
CA SER A 20 -27.59 -19.23 4.17
C SER A 20 -27.67 -17.72 4.45
N ASP A 21 -28.77 -17.03 4.17
CA ASP A 21 -28.89 -15.58 4.43
C ASP A 21 -28.81 -15.22 5.93
N ASN A 22 -29.04 -16.17 6.84
CA ASN A 22 -29.01 -15.93 8.29
C ASN A 22 -27.64 -16.16 8.96
N ALA A 23 -26.75 -16.97 8.39
CA ALA A 23 -25.49 -17.32 9.06
C ALA A 23 -24.40 -16.24 8.89
N SER A 24 -24.34 -15.59 7.72
CA SER A 24 -23.39 -14.51 7.40
C SER A 24 -23.73 -13.22 8.18
N ASP A 25 -25.00 -12.95 8.39
CA ASP A 25 -25.46 -11.78 9.15
C ASP A 25 -25.26 -11.96 10.67
N LEU A 26 -25.21 -13.20 11.17
CA LEU A 26 -24.89 -13.52 12.56
C LEU A 26 -23.45 -13.19 12.93
N GLY A 27 -22.49 -13.36 12.00
CA GLY A 27 -21.08 -13.00 12.23
C GLY A 27 -20.90 -11.50 12.46
N LEU A 28 -21.56 -10.67 11.66
CA LEU A 28 -21.47 -9.22 11.78
C LEU A 28 -22.11 -8.67 13.06
N LYS A 29 -23.17 -9.32 13.61
CA LYS A 29 -23.84 -8.94 14.87
C LYS A 29 -22.92 -9.00 16.09
N ARG A 30 -21.81 -9.73 16.01
CA ARG A 30 -20.76 -9.77 17.04
C ARG A 30 -20.07 -8.42 17.20
N TYR A 31 -20.02 -7.60 16.14
CA TYR A 31 -19.24 -6.37 16.09
C TYR A 31 -20.15 -5.15 16.13
N ARG A 32 -20.25 -4.52 17.32
CA ARG A 32 -21.04 -3.31 17.50
C ARG A 32 -20.23 -2.10 16.99
N ARG A 33 -20.71 -1.45 15.96
CA ARG A 33 -20.10 -0.22 15.42
C ARG A 33 -20.22 0.91 16.44
N GLU A 34 -19.14 1.67 16.63
CA GLU A 34 -19.07 2.81 17.57
C GLU A 34 -18.86 4.13 16.83
N ARG A 35 -17.83 4.20 15.98
CA ARG A 35 -17.46 5.43 15.28
C ARG A 35 -16.85 5.09 13.91
N GLU A 36 -17.18 5.87 12.90
CA GLU A 36 -16.52 5.79 11.60
C GLU A 36 -15.06 6.27 11.75
N LEU A 37 -14.12 5.46 11.24
CA LEU A 37 -12.69 5.77 11.22
C LEU A 37 -12.28 6.37 9.87
N GLY A 38 -12.96 5.98 8.79
CA GLY A 38 -12.73 6.51 7.46
C GLY A 38 -13.64 5.87 6.42
N ARG A 39 -13.71 6.52 5.25
CA ARG A 39 -14.53 6.10 4.11
C ARG A 39 -13.71 6.24 2.83
N GLY A 40 -13.66 5.20 2.03
CA GLY A 40 -12.97 5.18 0.75
C GLY A 40 -13.85 4.70 -0.40
N SER A 41 -13.30 4.60 -1.60
CA SER A 41 -14.01 4.10 -2.79
C SER A 41 -14.56 2.69 -2.60
N MET A 42 -13.82 1.83 -1.92
CA MET A 42 -14.17 0.42 -1.71
C MET A 42 -15.04 0.16 -0.48
N GLY A 43 -15.36 1.19 0.33
CA GLY A 43 -16.18 0.99 1.52
C GLY A 43 -15.83 1.87 2.70
N GLU A 44 -16.19 1.41 3.88
CA GLU A 44 -16.11 2.16 5.14
C GLU A 44 -15.33 1.37 6.17
N VAL A 45 -14.59 2.08 7.03
CA VAL A 45 -13.90 1.50 8.19
C VAL A 45 -14.50 2.07 9.46
N TRP A 46 -14.88 1.21 10.37
CA TRP A 46 -15.51 1.55 11.65
C TRP A 46 -14.67 1.10 12.83
N LEU A 47 -14.53 1.94 13.83
CA LEU A 47 -14.19 1.45 15.16
C LEU A 47 -15.41 0.66 15.68
N ALA A 48 -15.18 -0.56 16.11
CA ALA A 48 -16.23 -1.42 16.62
C ALA A 48 -15.78 -2.13 17.91
N MET A 49 -16.76 -2.54 18.69
CA MET A 49 -16.56 -3.37 19.89
C MET A 49 -16.88 -4.82 19.54
N ASP A 50 -15.92 -5.70 19.70
CA ASP A 50 -16.16 -7.15 19.67
C ASP A 50 -16.89 -7.55 20.97
N LEU A 51 -18.15 -7.96 20.86
CA LEU A 51 -19.00 -8.31 22.00
C LEU A 51 -18.61 -9.63 22.69
N GLN A 52 -17.74 -10.45 22.05
CA GLN A 52 -17.24 -11.67 22.68
C GLN A 52 -15.97 -11.43 23.51
N THR A 53 -15.06 -10.62 22.97
CA THR A 53 -13.76 -10.38 23.63
C THR A 53 -13.73 -9.07 24.42
N HIS A 54 -14.76 -8.23 24.29
CA HIS A 54 -14.87 -6.90 24.87
C HIS A 54 -13.66 -6.00 24.48
N SER A 55 -13.12 -6.19 23.27
CA SER A 55 -11.99 -5.42 22.74
C SER A 55 -12.41 -4.54 21.58
N GLN A 56 -11.72 -3.41 21.43
CA GLN A 56 -11.87 -2.54 20.26
C GLN A 56 -11.21 -3.18 19.05
N VAL A 57 -11.91 -3.16 17.92
CA VAL A 57 -11.46 -3.68 16.62
C VAL A 57 -11.75 -2.67 15.52
N ALA A 58 -11.06 -2.76 14.40
CA ALA A 58 -11.41 -2.05 13.19
C ALA A 58 -12.22 -2.98 12.28
N LEU A 59 -13.43 -2.55 11.89
CA LEU A 59 -14.34 -3.27 11.00
C LEU A 59 -14.37 -2.56 9.65
N LYS A 60 -13.81 -3.19 8.60
CA LYS A 60 -13.85 -2.69 7.22
C LYS A 60 -15.00 -3.34 6.48
N MET A 61 -15.94 -2.52 6.01
CA MET A 61 -17.08 -2.93 5.19
C MET A 61 -16.73 -2.65 3.73
N LEU A 62 -16.90 -3.63 2.86
CA LEU A 62 -16.56 -3.54 1.44
C LEU A 62 -17.82 -3.63 0.59
N ALA A 63 -18.18 -2.51 -0.04
CA ALA A 63 -19.35 -2.40 -0.91
C ALA A 63 -19.01 -2.87 -2.34
N LEU A 64 -18.81 -4.18 -2.51
CA LEU A 64 -18.34 -4.77 -3.77
C LEU A 64 -19.29 -4.50 -4.93
N GLN A 65 -20.58 -4.42 -4.66
CA GLN A 65 -21.61 -4.12 -5.68
C GLN A 65 -21.44 -2.75 -6.36
N ARG A 66 -20.78 -1.79 -5.69
CA ARG A 66 -20.56 -0.44 -6.24
C ARG A 66 -19.47 -0.43 -7.30
N GLU A 67 -18.49 -1.33 -7.19
CA GLU A 67 -17.28 -1.31 -8.02
C GLU A 67 -17.31 -2.37 -9.13
N PHE A 68 -18.03 -3.49 -8.94
CA PHE A 68 -18.02 -4.62 -9.85
C PHE A 68 -19.40 -4.90 -10.46
N SER A 69 -19.39 -5.53 -11.65
CA SER A 69 -20.63 -5.96 -12.29
C SER A 69 -21.23 -7.16 -11.55
N PRO A 70 -22.55 -7.42 -11.63
CA PRO A 70 -23.16 -8.60 -11.02
C PRO A 70 -22.52 -9.92 -11.48
N GLU A 71 -22.01 -9.97 -12.71
CA GLU A 71 -21.37 -11.14 -13.32
C GLU A 71 -20.00 -11.41 -12.67
N ASP A 72 -19.26 -10.37 -12.29
CA ASP A 72 -17.94 -10.47 -11.68
C ASP A 72 -17.99 -10.66 -10.15
N LEU A 73 -19.11 -10.33 -9.49
CA LEU A 73 -19.21 -10.29 -8.02
C LEU A 73 -18.87 -11.64 -7.35
N ILE A 74 -19.25 -12.76 -7.95
CA ILE A 74 -18.99 -14.10 -7.39
C ILE A 74 -17.48 -14.35 -7.35
N ASP A 75 -16.81 -14.11 -8.47
CA ASP A 75 -15.36 -14.30 -8.60
C ASP A 75 -14.57 -13.33 -7.71
N VAL A 76 -15.02 -12.08 -7.65
CA VAL A 76 -14.42 -11.03 -6.82
C VAL A 76 -14.50 -11.39 -5.34
N ARG A 77 -15.67 -11.83 -4.86
CA ARG A 77 -15.86 -12.27 -3.47
C ARG A 77 -14.99 -13.48 -3.12
N GLN A 78 -14.95 -14.49 -3.99
CA GLN A 78 -14.11 -15.66 -3.78
C GLN A 78 -12.62 -15.31 -3.71
N ARG A 79 -12.15 -14.39 -4.58
CA ARG A 79 -10.76 -13.88 -4.53
C ARG A 79 -10.52 -13.14 -3.23
N PHE A 80 -11.44 -12.23 -2.87
CA PHE A 80 -11.36 -11.46 -1.64
C PHE A 80 -11.23 -12.38 -0.41
N MET A 81 -12.10 -13.39 -0.26
CA MET A 81 -12.05 -14.31 0.86
C MET A 81 -10.74 -15.12 0.90
N ARG A 82 -10.20 -15.51 -0.27
CA ARG A 82 -8.89 -16.18 -0.35
C ARG A 82 -7.73 -15.28 0.07
N GLU A 83 -7.71 -14.03 -0.40
CA GLU A 83 -6.68 -13.06 -0.04
C GLU A 83 -6.77 -12.68 1.46
N ALA A 84 -7.99 -12.45 1.97
CA ALA A 84 -8.20 -12.21 3.39
C ALA A 84 -7.75 -13.40 4.24
N HIS A 85 -8.00 -14.64 3.77
CA HIS A 85 -7.52 -15.84 4.45
C HIS A 85 -5.99 -15.93 4.44
N ALA A 86 -5.34 -15.71 3.30
CA ALA A 86 -3.88 -15.74 3.19
C ALA A 86 -3.23 -14.68 4.08
N ALA A 87 -3.76 -13.45 4.06
CA ALA A 87 -3.29 -12.37 4.92
C ALA A 87 -3.53 -12.67 6.42
N GLY A 88 -4.65 -13.31 6.75
CA GLY A 88 -4.97 -13.72 8.12
C GLY A 88 -4.06 -14.82 8.70
N GLN A 89 -3.32 -15.54 7.86
CA GLN A 89 -2.30 -16.51 8.31
C GLN A 89 -0.99 -15.82 8.71
N LEU A 90 -0.77 -14.57 8.31
CA LEU A 90 0.46 -13.84 8.64
C LEU A 90 0.44 -13.44 10.11
N GLN A 91 1.46 -13.85 10.87
CA GLN A 91 1.65 -13.53 12.28
C GLN A 91 3.00 -12.83 12.45
N HIS A 92 2.98 -11.51 12.40
CA HIS A 92 4.20 -10.68 12.53
C HIS A 92 3.86 -9.42 13.33
N PRO A 93 4.75 -8.93 14.22
CA PRO A 93 4.49 -7.74 15.05
C PRO A 93 4.17 -6.49 14.22
N ASP A 94 4.76 -6.36 13.04
CA ASP A 94 4.59 -5.19 12.16
C ASP A 94 3.59 -5.43 10.99
N ILE A 95 2.84 -6.54 11.00
CA ILE A 95 1.74 -6.80 10.06
C ILE A 95 0.42 -6.70 10.82
N LEU A 96 -0.56 -6.02 10.24
CA LEU A 96 -1.90 -5.90 10.83
C LEU A 96 -2.58 -7.25 10.89
N GLN A 97 -3.01 -7.65 12.09
CA GLN A 97 -3.67 -8.93 12.28
C GLN A 97 -5.13 -8.87 11.82
N ILE A 98 -5.50 -9.74 10.90
CA ILE A 98 -6.91 -10.00 10.57
C ILE A 98 -7.47 -10.97 11.63
N LEU A 99 -8.56 -10.56 12.27
CA LEU A 99 -9.20 -11.29 13.37
C LEU A 99 -10.39 -12.13 12.87
N ASP A 100 -11.10 -11.61 11.86
CA ASP A 100 -12.31 -12.23 11.32
C ASP A 100 -12.59 -11.67 9.92
N ALA A 101 -13.32 -12.42 9.10
CA ALA A 101 -13.80 -11.96 7.80
C ALA A 101 -15.08 -12.71 7.44
N GLY A 102 -15.93 -12.09 6.63
CA GLY A 102 -17.17 -12.73 6.21
C GLY A 102 -17.88 -11.96 5.10
N GLU A 103 -19.05 -12.46 4.78
CA GLU A 103 -19.94 -11.89 3.78
C GLU A 103 -21.25 -11.44 4.45
N SER A 104 -21.89 -10.41 3.92
CA SER A 104 -23.21 -9.95 4.32
C SER A 104 -23.97 -9.51 3.07
N GLY A 105 -24.94 -10.30 2.66
CA GLY A 105 -25.61 -10.14 1.37
C GLY A 105 -24.63 -10.27 0.19
N GLN A 106 -24.50 -9.20 -0.59
CA GLN A 106 -23.55 -9.14 -1.71
C GLN A 106 -22.25 -8.41 -1.37
N ASP A 107 -22.10 -7.91 -0.14
CA ASP A 107 -20.94 -7.22 0.37
C ASP A 107 -20.06 -8.14 1.21
N ALA A 108 -18.86 -7.70 1.52
CA ALA A 108 -17.92 -8.42 2.37
C ALA A 108 -17.44 -7.52 3.51
N TRP A 109 -16.91 -8.14 4.57
CA TRP A 109 -16.35 -7.42 5.69
C TRP A 109 -15.09 -8.12 6.23
N ILE A 110 -14.19 -7.31 6.80
CA ILE A 110 -13.00 -7.78 7.52
C ILE A 110 -12.98 -7.11 8.90
N VAL A 111 -12.65 -7.88 9.91
CA VAL A 111 -12.33 -7.40 11.24
C VAL A 111 -10.84 -7.55 11.49
N MET A 112 -10.21 -6.49 11.94
CA MET A 112 -8.78 -6.42 12.20
C MET A 112 -8.48 -5.76 13.53
N GLU A 113 -7.29 -5.95 14.06
CA GLU A 113 -6.85 -5.23 15.25
C GLU A 113 -6.98 -3.72 15.04
N TYR A 114 -7.41 -3.00 16.07
CA TYR A 114 -7.44 -1.55 16.03
C TYR A 114 -6.08 -0.98 16.40
N VAL A 115 -5.51 -0.18 15.52
CA VAL A 115 -4.22 0.48 15.71
C VAL A 115 -4.45 1.97 15.92
N ARG A 116 -3.81 2.53 16.94
CA ARG A 116 -3.80 3.98 17.19
C ARG A 116 -2.72 4.65 16.34
N GLY A 117 -2.72 5.98 16.31
CA GLY A 117 -1.72 6.76 15.58
C GLY A 117 -2.21 7.26 14.24
N HIS A 118 -1.27 7.51 13.33
CA HIS A 118 -1.52 8.03 11.99
C HIS A 118 -0.91 7.10 10.95
N ASP A 119 -1.43 7.13 9.73
CA ASP A 119 -0.71 6.53 8.62
C ASP A 119 0.55 7.36 8.28
N LEU A 120 1.52 6.74 7.60
CA LEU A 120 2.78 7.41 7.28
C LEU A 120 2.64 8.56 6.29
N SER A 121 1.48 8.80 5.66
CA SER A 121 1.23 9.99 4.85
C SER A 121 1.30 11.27 5.68
N HIS A 122 0.98 11.16 6.98
CA HIS A 122 1.15 12.26 7.93
C HIS A 122 2.62 12.73 7.98
N TYR A 123 3.57 11.80 7.92
CA TYR A 123 5.01 12.03 8.03
C TYR A 123 5.72 12.14 6.67
N SER A 124 4.98 12.25 5.56
CA SER A 124 5.51 12.28 4.19
C SER A 124 5.59 13.69 3.59
N ARG A 125 5.33 14.73 4.37
CA ARG A 125 5.26 16.13 3.92
C ARG A 125 6.36 16.96 4.55
N PRO A 126 6.92 17.95 3.83
CA PRO A 126 7.82 18.93 4.45
C PRO A 126 7.18 19.55 5.70
N GLY A 127 7.96 19.68 6.77
CA GLY A 127 7.50 20.17 8.09
C GLY A 127 6.91 19.10 9.02
N TYR A 128 6.68 17.87 8.54
CA TYR A 128 6.18 16.75 9.36
C TYR A 128 7.07 15.50 9.25
N LEU A 129 8.23 15.63 8.61
CA LEU A 129 9.13 14.50 8.43
C LEU A 129 9.65 13.97 9.77
N LEU A 130 9.72 12.66 9.88
CA LEU A 130 10.39 12.01 11.00
C LEU A 130 11.91 12.28 10.98
N PRO A 131 12.58 12.21 12.14
CA PRO A 131 14.03 12.13 12.16
C PRO A 131 14.55 11.02 11.25
N VAL A 132 15.66 11.26 10.54
CA VAL A 132 16.20 10.29 9.56
C VAL A 132 16.40 8.91 10.16
N ALA A 133 16.97 8.84 11.38
CA ALA A 133 17.17 7.57 12.07
C ALA A 133 15.86 6.82 12.34
N GLU A 134 14.78 7.55 12.66
CA GLU A 134 13.46 6.97 12.91
C GLU A 134 12.85 6.45 11.60
N ALA A 135 12.86 7.25 10.53
CA ALA A 135 12.40 6.83 9.21
C ALA A 135 13.13 5.59 8.71
N LEU A 136 14.45 5.51 8.92
CA LEU A 136 15.25 4.33 8.56
C LEU A 136 14.89 3.11 9.40
N ARG A 137 14.69 3.26 10.73
CA ARG A 137 14.24 2.14 11.59
C ARG A 137 12.86 1.62 11.17
N LEU A 138 11.93 2.51 10.81
CA LEU A 138 10.64 2.10 10.26
C LEU A 138 10.83 1.33 8.95
N GLY A 139 11.67 1.85 8.03
CA GLY A 139 11.99 1.17 6.77
C GLY A 139 12.59 -0.21 6.97
N GLN A 140 13.50 -0.37 7.94
CA GLN A 140 14.10 -1.66 8.29
C GLN A 140 13.03 -2.65 8.78
N ARG A 141 12.15 -2.23 9.68
CA ARG A 141 11.04 -3.06 10.18
C ARG A 141 10.08 -3.46 9.06
N LEU A 142 9.73 -2.53 8.19
CA LEU A 142 8.87 -2.77 7.03
C LEU A 142 9.52 -3.76 6.05
N ALA A 143 10.82 -3.63 5.78
CA ALA A 143 11.54 -4.55 4.91
C ALA A 143 11.51 -5.99 5.48
N ARG A 144 11.70 -6.17 6.80
CA ARG A 144 11.58 -7.48 7.47
C ARG A 144 10.16 -8.03 7.46
N ALA A 145 9.14 -7.17 7.69
CA ALA A 145 7.73 -7.57 7.59
C ALA A 145 7.36 -8.06 6.19
N LEU A 146 7.84 -7.37 5.14
CA LEU A 146 7.67 -7.80 3.76
C LEU A 146 8.42 -9.10 3.46
N ALA A 147 9.66 -9.26 3.94
CA ALA A 147 10.40 -10.51 3.79
C ALA A 147 9.65 -11.70 4.40
N TYR A 148 9.07 -11.50 5.58
CA TYR A 148 8.23 -12.51 6.24
C TYR A 148 7.00 -12.86 5.39
N ALA A 149 6.25 -11.87 4.90
CA ALA A 149 5.08 -12.11 4.04
C ALA A 149 5.46 -12.84 2.75
N HIS A 150 6.54 -12.42 2.09
CA HIS A 150 7.04 -13.04 0.85
C HIS A 150 7.45 -14.51 1.06
N SER A 151 8.06 -14.85 2.22
CA SER A 151 8.39 -16.24 2.56
C SER A 151 7.15 -17.13 2.75
N HIS A 152 5.98 -16.51 3.03
CA HIS A 152 4.67 -17.17 3.10
C HIS A 152 3.89 -17.10 1.79
N GLY A 153 4.53 -16.67 0.69
CA GLY A 153 3.90 -16.59 -0.63
C GLY A 153 2.94 -15.40 -0.81
N VAL A 154 2.94 -14.43 0.12
CA VAL A 154 2.07 -13.27 0.08
C VAL A 154 2.85 -12.05 -0.37
N VAL A 155 2.45 -11.42 -1.49
CA VAL A 155 2.99 -10.16 -2.02
C VAL A 155 1.95 -9.07 -1.76
N HIS A 156 2.38 -7.93 -1.23
CA HIS A 156 1.47 -6.85 -0.82
C HIS A 156 0.87 -6.08 -2.01
N ARG A 157 1.70 -5.67 -2.97
CA ARG A 157 1.38 -4.98 -4.23
C ARG A 157 0.86 -3.55 -4.14
N ASP A 158 0.61 -3.02 -2.96
CA ASP A 158 0.14 -1.64 -2.74
C ASP A 158 0.84 -1.01 -1.53
N ILE A 159 2.18 -1.16 -1.44
CA ILE A 159 2.97 -0.51 -0.39
C ILE A 159 3.03 1.00 -0.68
N LYS A 160 2.50 1.76 0.27
CA LYS A 160 2.49 3.23 0.28
C LYS A 160 2.28 3.75 1.69
N PRO A 161 2.59 5.03 1.98
CA PRO A 161 2.43 5.60 3.32
C PRO A 161 1.03 5.42 3.91
N ALA A 162 -0.03 5.54 3.12
CA ALA A 162 -1.42 5.37 3.56
C ALA A 162 -1.76 3.95 4.04
N ASN A 163 -0.96 2.93 3.66
CA ASN A 163 -1.16 1.54 4.05
C ASN A 163 -0.23 1.11 5.20
N VAL A 164 0.39 2.06 5.89
CA VAL A 164 1.25 1.78 7.05
C VAL A 164 0.86 2.69 8.21
N MET A 165 0.31 2.12 9.28
CA MET A 165 0.00 2.84 10.51
C MET A 165 1.22 2.90 11.42
N TYR A 166 1.43 4.07 12.04
CA TYR A 166 2.48 4.29 13.01
C TYR A 166 1.95 5.09 14.21
N ASP A 167 2.12 4.54 15.39
CA ASP A 167 1.89 5.23 16.66
C ASP A 167 3.25 5.62 17.25
N GLN A 168 3.62 6.88 17.10
CA GLN A 168 4.91 7.39 17.58
C GLN A 168 5.05 7.30 19.10
N ALA A 169 3.95 7.37 19.86
CA ALA A 169 3.99 7.31 21.32
C ALA A 169 4.36 5.91 21.84
N SER A 170 3.85 4.86 21.21
CA SER A 170 4.10 3.46 21.58
C SER A 170 5.20 2.80 20.73
N GLY A 171 5.59 3.41 19.60
CA GLY A 171 6.46 2.80 18.61
C GLY A 171 5.80 1.66 17.81
N GLN A 172 4.48 1.52 17.89
CA GLN A 172 3.74 0.49 17.16
C GLN A 172 3.72 0.83 15.68
N LEU A 173 4.09 -0.14 14.83
CA LEU A 173 4.08 -0.05 13.37
C LEU A 173 3.24 -1.20 12.83
N LYS A 174 2.36 -0.95 11.84
CA LYS A 174 1.54 -1.99 11.23
C LYS A 174 1.37 -1.74 9.74
N VAL A 175 1.76 -2.71 8.92
CA VAL A 175 1.42 -2.76 7.48
C VAL A 175 0.00 -3.29 7.36
N MET A 176 -0.84 -2.59 6.64
CA MET A 176 -2.26 -2.88 6.42
C MET A 176 -2.52 -3.35 4.98
N ASP A 177 -3.70 -3.92 4.75
CA ASP A 177 -4.28 -4.17 3.43
C ASP A 177 -3.45 -5.10 2.51
N PHE A 178 -2.79 -6.13 3.08
CA PHE A 178 -2.11 -7.17 2.30
C PHE A 178 -3.06 -7.85 1.30
N GLY A 179 -2.69 -7.83 0.02
CA GLY A 179 -3.32 -8.61 -1.04
C GLY A 179 -4.74 -8.16 -1.46
N ILE A 180 -5.41 -7.30 -0.69
CA ILE A 180 -6.80 -6.89 -0.96
C ILE A 180 -6.93 -6.15 -2.31
N ALA A 181 -5.88 -5.45 -2.76
CA ALA A 181 -5.84 -4.77 -4.05
C ALA A 181 -5.93 -5.74 -5.25
N ARG A 182 -5.51 -7.00 -5.08
CA ARG A 182 -5.52 -8.01 -6.15
C ARG A 182 -6.93 -8.44 -6.58
N VAL A 183 -7.91 -8.22 -5.74
CA VAL A 183 -9.31 -8.50 -6.08
C VAL A 183 -9.74 -7.70 -7.32
N ALA A 184 -9.15 -6.51 -7.52
CA ALA A 184 -9.40 -5.64 -8.68
C ALA A 184 -8.56 -5.97 -9.93
N ASP A 185 -7.37 -6.60 -9.79
CA ASP A 185 -6.42 -6.83 -10.90
C ASP A 185 -6.91 -7.85 -11.95
N GLY A 186 -7.88 -8.68 -11.64
CA GLY A 186 -8.38 -9.72 -12.55
C GLY A 186 -9.74 -9.43 -13.19
N SER A 187 -10.44 -8.44 -12.71
CA SER A 187 -11.74 -7.99 -13.22
C SER A 187 -11.58 -6.59 -13.79
N ARG A 188 -12.05 -6.38 -15.02
CA ARG A 188 -12.19 -5.02 -15.57
C ARG A 188 -13.13 -4.26 -14.64
N THR A 189 -12.59 -3.28 -13.91
CA THR A 189 -13.47 -2.31 -13.24
C THR A 189 -14.38 -1.71 -14.28
N ARG A 190 -15.68 -1.48 -13.97
CA ARG A 190 -16.68 -0.88 -14.87
C ARG A 190 -16.18 0.42 -15.52
N THR A 191 -15.18 1.04 -14.95
CA THR A 191 -14.64 2.33 -15.36
C THR A 191 -13.33 2.23 -16.15
N GLY A 192 -12.71 1.05 -16.31
CA GLY A 192 -11.41 0.90 -17.00
C GLY A 192 -10.26 1.62 -16.31
N LEU A 193 -10.38 1.90 -15.01
CA LEU A 193 -9.46 2.71 -14.24
C LEU A 193 -8.30 1.86 -13.67
N VAL A 194 -7.11 2.43 -13.67
CA VAL A 194 -5.99 1.94 -12.87
C VAL A 194 -6.30 2.23 -11.41
N LEU A 195 -6.63 1.18 -10.64
CA LEU A 195 -6.90 1.30 -9.22
C LEU A 195 -5.56 1.41 -8.48
N GLY A 196 -5.31 2.54 -7.81
CA GLY A 196 -4.11 2.74 -6.98
C GLY A 196 -3.46 4.11 -7.19
N THR A 197 -2.44 4.42 -6.39
CA THR A 197 -1.62 5.62 -6.54
C THR A 197 -0.38 5.25 -7.35
N PRO A 198 -0.31 5.58 -8.66
CA PRO A 198 0.74 5.08 -9.56
C PRO A 198 2.16 5.45 -9.12
N SER A 199 2.29 6.53 -8.35
CA SER A 199 3.58 7.03 -7.86
C SER A 199 4.41 6.01 -7.06
N PHE A 200 3.75 5.01 -6.47
CA PHE A 200 4.40 3.94 -5.70
C PHE A 200 4.50 2.61 -6.46
N MET A 201 3.82 2.49 -7.61
CA MET A 201 3.84 1.27 -8.41
C MET A 201 5.22 1.02 -9.03
N SER A 202 5.64 -0.23 -9.04
CA SER A 202 6.86 -0.65 -9.74
C SER A 202 6.67 -0.64 -11.27
N PRO A 203 7.76 -0.52 -12.05
CA PRO A 203 7.71 -0.58 -13.51
C PRO A 203 6.97 -1.80 -14.05
N GLU A 204 7.20 -2.98 -13.48
CA GLU A 204 6.55 -4.23 -13.87
C GLU A 204 5.05 -4.25 -13.54
N GLN A 205 4.62 -3.60 -12.45
CA GLN A 205 3.18 -3.43 -12.15
C GLN A 205 2.51 -2.54 -13.20
N LEU A 206 3.13 -1.40 -13.54
CA LEU A 206 2.62 -0.49 -14.55
C LEU A 206 2.56 -1.14 -15.94
N ALA A 207 3.48 -2.04 -16.23
CA ALA A 207 3.53 -2.79 -17.50
C ALA A 207 2.59 -4.01 -17.51
N GLY A 208 1.90 -4.34 -16.41
CA GLY A 208 1.05 -5.53 -16.30
C GLY A 208 1.83 -6.85 -16.37
N LEU A 209 3.12 -6.83 -16.05
CA LEU A 209 4.00 -8.00 -16.04
C LEU A 209 3.84 -8.81 -14.75
N LYS A 210 4.53 -9.96 -14.68
CA LYS A 210 4.54 -10.78 -13.47
C LYS A 210 5.17 -10.03 -12.31
N VAL A 211 4.42 -9.88 -11.24
CA VAL A 211 4.79 -9.17 -10.00
C VAL A 211 5.20 -10.19 -8.94
N ASP A 212 6.33 -9.95 -8.28
CA ASP A 212 6.79 -10.70 -7.10
C ASP A 212 7.17 -9.74 -5.94
N GLY A 213 7.76 -10.27 -4.87
CA GLY A 213 8.12 -9.47 -3.68
C GLY A 213 9.05 -8.29 -3.95
N ARG A 214 9.84 -8.32 -5.02
CA ARG A 214 10.74 -7.21 -5.40
C ARG A 214 9.98 -5.96 -5.85
N SER A 215 8.72 -6.10 -6.26
CA SER A 215 7.84 -4.96 -6.52
C SER A 215 7.49 -4.22 -5.23
N ASP A 216 7.24 -4.93 -4.13
CA ASP A 216 7.00 -4.32 -2.83
C ASP A 216 8.25 -3.58 -2.31
N LEU A 217 9.45 -4.12 -2.59
CA LEU A 217 10.72 -3.47 -2.22
C LEU A 217 10.97 -2.18 -3.01
N PHE A 218 10.57 -2.13 -4.29
CA PHE A 218 10.55 -0.89 -5.06
C PHE A 218 9.61 0.14 -4.42
N SER A 219 8.39 -0.25 -4.11
CA SER A 219 7.40 0.62 -3.46
C SER A 219 7.86 1.12 -2.09
N LEU A 220 8.53 0.25 -1.30
CA LEU A 220 9.17 0.63 -0.04
C LEU A 220 10.32 1.63 -0.27
N GLY A 221 11.11 1.46 -1.33
CA GLY A 221 12.14 2.42 -1.74
C GLY A 221 11.55 3.80 -2.05
N VAL A 222 10.44 3.86 -2.81
CA VAL A 222 9.70 5.11 -3.08
C VAL A 222 9.20 5.74 -1.80
N MET A 223 8.63 4.94 -0.89
CA MET A 223 8.12 5.43 0.40
C MET A 223 9.24 5.97 1.28
N LEU A 224 10.38 5.27 1.39
CA LEU A 224 11.55 5.73 2.14
C LEU A 224 12.10 7.03 1.55
N TYR A 225 12.21 7.13 0.23
CA TYR A 225 12.61 8.36 -0.45
C TYR A 225 11.72 9.53 -0.03
N GLN A 226 10.40 9.31 -0.03
CA GLN A 226 9.44 10.33 0.38
C GLN A 226 9.52 10.67 1.87
N LEU A 227 9.63 9.70 2.76
CA LEU A 227 9.77 9.93 4.20
C LEU A 227 11.05 10.68 4.57
N LEU A 228 12.12 10.52 3.77
CA LEU A 228 13.39 11.18 3.99
C LEU A 228 13.45 12.60 3.42
N THR A 229 12.71 12.89 2.35
CA THR A 229 12.83 14.14 1.59
C THR A 229 11.57 14.98 1.61
N GLY A 230 10.40 14.39 1.86
CA GLY A 230 9.09 15.01 1.65
C GLY A 230 8.65 15.05 0.18
N HIS A 231 9.43 14.46 -0.74
CA HIS A 231 9.18 14.48 -2.18
C HIS A 231 9.15 13.06 -2.75
N LEU A 232 8.28 12.84 -3.73
CA LEU A 232 8.30 11.60 -4.52
C LEU A 232 9.45 11.64 -5.52
N PRO A 233 10.13 10.51 -5.83
CA PRO A 233 11.21 10.47 -6.82
C PRO A 233 10.73 10.83 -8.23
N HIS A 234 9.49 10.52 -8.56
CA HIS A 234 8.88 10.88 -9.85
C HIS A 234 7.54 11.56 -9.63
N GLN A 235 7.34 12.69 -10.30
CA GLN A 235 6.11 13.48 -10.28
C GLN A 235 5.81 13.99 -11.68
N SER A 236 4.53 14.08 -12.03
CA SER A 236 4.04 14.69 -13.26
C SER A 236 2.57 15.02 -13.15
N GLU A 237 2.11 16.08 -13.80
CA GLU A 237 0.69 16.40 -13.95
C GLU A 237 -0.01 15.44 -14.90
N SER A 238 0.72 14.85 -15.84
CA SER A 238 0.21 13.84 -16.77
C SER A 238 0.48 12.43 -16.26
N MET A 239 -0.56 11.60 -16.15
CA MET A 239 -0.45 10.20 -15.76
C MET A 239 0.48 9.42 -16.70
N ALA A 240 0.33 9.57 -18.01
CA ALA A 240 1.16 8.89 -19.01
C ALA A 240 2.64 9.28 -18.84
N ARG A 241 2.93 10.57 -18.58
CA ARG A 241 4.28 11.03 -18.33
C ARG A 241 4.84 10.53 -17.01
N LEU A 242 4.01 10.44 -15.96
CA LEU A 242 4.41 9.84 -14.69
C LEU A 242 4.80 8.37 -14.86
N MET A 243 3.96 7.59 -15.53
CA MET A 243 4.25 6.17 -15.82
C MET A 243 5.53 6.00 -16.63
N GLN A 244 5.76 6.85 -17.64
CA GLN A 244 7.00 6.87 -18.41
C GLN A 244 8.22 7.17 -17.55
N LYS A 245 8.14 8.16 -16.65
CA LYS A 245 9.23 8.48 -15.72
C LYS A 245 9.55 7.31 -14.80
N ILE A 246 8.52 6.69 -14.20
CA ILE A 246 8.70 5.54 -13.32
C ILE A 246 9.36 4.39 -14.07
N ALA A 247 8.97 4.14 -15.32
CA ALA A 247 9.48 3.03 -16.11
C ALA A 247 10.92 3.24 -16.61
N LEU A 248 11.30 4.48 -16.96
CA LEU A 248 12.50 4.74 -17.75
C LEU A 248 13.52 5.67 -17.10
N GLU A 249 13.07 6.67 -16.30
CA GLU A 249 13.97 7.68 -15.75
C GLU A 249 14.55 7.21 -14.41
N PRO A 250 15.87 7.37 -14.16
CA PRO A 250 16.44 7.11 -12.84
C PRO A 250 15.83 8.08 -11.81
N PRO A 251 15.69 7.67 -10.53
CA PRO A 251 15.28 8.60 -9.50
C PRO A 251 16.35 9.67 -9.30
N PRO A 252 15.99 10.93 -8.97
CA PRO A 252 16.96 11.92 -8.54
C PRO A 252 17.70 11.42 -7.29
N ASP A 253 18.98 11.79 -7.17
CA ASP A 253 19.73 11.51 -5.94
C ASP A 253 19.03 12.17 -4.74
N VAL A 254 18.78 11.40 -3.69
CA VAL A 254 18.10 11.86 -2.47
C VAL A 254 18.84 13.05 -1.82
N ARG A 255 20.16 13.13 -2.02
CA ARG A 255 21.03 14.22 -1.54
C ARG A 255 20.75 15.56 -2.25
N HIS A 256 20.08 15.54 -3.40
CA HIS A 256 19.61 16.78 -4.05
C HIS A 256 18.64 17.55 -3.14
N PHE A 257 17.79 16.85 -2.40
CA PHE A 257 16.84 17.46 -1.46
C PHE A 257 17.39 17.58 -0.04
N ARG A 258 18.28 16.68 0.36
CA ARG A 258 18.92 16.68 1.69
C ARG A 258 20.41 16.35 1.56
N PRO A 259 21.27 17.35 1.29
CA PRO A 259 22.69 17.14 1.04
C PRO A 259 23.46 16.45 2.18
N ALA A 260 22.95 16.55 3.42
CA ALA A 260 23.57 15.94 4.59
C ALA A 260 23.38 14.41 4.65
N LEU A 261 22.51 13.81 3.81
CA LEU A 261 22.30 12.35 3.80
C LEU A 261 23.58 11.64 3.34
N PRO A 262 23.96 10.52 3.98
CA PRO A 262 25.17 9.78 3.62
C PRO A 262 25.04 9.16 2.22
N GLU A 263 26.17 9.01 1.54
CA GLU A 263 26.22 8.42 0.20
C GLU A 263 25.71 6.96 0.21
N SER A 264 26.02 6.20 1.24
CA SER A 264 25.54 4.83 1.42
C SER A 264 24.00 4.74 1.38
N LEU A 265 23.31 5.73 1.95
CA LEU A 265 21.84 5.81 1.88
C LEU A 265 21.34 6.15 0.48
N ALA A 266 22.03 7.04 -0.24
CA ALA A 266 21.69 7.34 -1.63
C ALA A 266 21.85 6.12 -2.53
N MET A 267 22.93 5.34 -2.34
CA MET A 267 23.17 4.09 -3.07
C MET A 267 22.11 3.02 -2.76
N LEU A 268 21.75 2.87 -1.48
CA LEU A 268 20.69 1.95 -1.03
C LEU A 268 19.36 2.28 -1.73
N LEU A 269 18.97 3.55 -1.74
CA LEU A 269 17.73 3.97 -2.41
C LEU A 269 17.80 3.79 -3.92
N ALA A 270 18.95 4.09 -4.55
CA ALA A 270 19.14 3.86 -5.98
C ALA A 270 18.96 2.38 -6.33
N LEU A 271 19.54 1.47 -5.54
CA LEU A 271 19.39 0.02 -5.73
C LEU A 271 17.94 -0.44 -5.53
N ALA A 272 17.24 0.05 -4.50
CA ALA A 272 15.83 -0.28 -4.28
C ALA A 272 14.93 0.21 -5.43
N LEU A 273 15.28 1.32 -6.08
CA LEU A 273 14.52 1.96 -7.15
C LEU A 273 15.00 1.59 -8.56
N GLU A 274 15.85 0.55 -8.70
CA GLU A 274 16.24 0.02 -10.00
C GLU A 274 15.02 -0.42 -10.82
N LYS A 275 15.08 -0.19 -12.13
CA LYS A 275 13.94 -0.44 -13.02
C LYS A 275 13.71 -1.91 -13.26
N ARG A 276 14.76 -2.68 -13.37
CA ARG A 276 14.72 -4.12 -13.60
C ARG A 276 14.72 -4.86 -12.26
N PRO A 277 13.70 -5.72 -11.99
CA PRO A 277 13.60 -6.43 -10.71
C PRO A 277 14.83 -7.26 -10.34
N GLU A 278 15.53 -7.82 -11.34
CA GLU A 278 16.74 -8.63 -11.14
C GLU A 278 17.97 -7.84 -10.68
N LEU A 279 17.94 -6.52 -10.79
CA LEU A 279 19.00 -5.62 -10.32
C LEU A 279 18.69 -4.99 -8.96
N ARG A 280 17.49 -5.24 -8.41
CA ARG A 280 17.08 -4.76 -7.08
C ARG A 280 17.54 -5.71 -5.98
N TYR A 281 17.22 -5.35 -4.74
CA TYR A 281 17.30 -6.29 -3.62
C TYR A 281 16.50 -7.55 -3.91
N ALA A 282 17.10 -8.71 -3.70
CA ALA A 282 16.43 -9.99 -3.91
C ALA A 282 15.41 -10.30 -2.80
N SER A 283 15.61 -9.74 -1.58
CA SER A 283 14.71 -9.93 -0.45
C SER A 283 14.66 -8.70 0.45
N GLY A 284 13.56 -8.57 1.21
CA GLY A 284 13.42 -7.52 2.21
C GLY A 284 14.47 -7.65 3.34
N GLU A 285 14.97 -8.86 3.62
CA GLU A 285 16.01 -9.05 4.62
C GLU A 285 17.33 -8.40 4.20
N GLN A 286 17.72 -8.50 2.91
CA GLN A 286 18.91 -7.81 2.41
C GLN A 286 18.78 -6.29 2.52
N LEU A 287 17.61 -5.73 2.13
CA LEU A 287 17.34 -4.31 2.28
C LEU A 287 17.41 -3.88 3.76
N ALA A 288 16.86 -4.69 4.67
CA ALA A 288 16.89 -4.41 6.11
C ALA A 288 18.31 -4.41 6.67
N GLN A 289 19.18 -5.32 6.21
CA GLN A 289 20.59 -5.39 6.61
C GLN A 289 21.39 -4.16 6.14
N ASP A 290 21.15 -3.71 4.90
CA ASP A 290 21.81 -2.50 4.39
C ASP A 290 21.35 -1.24 5.12
N ILE A 291 20.05 -1.15 5.46
CA ILE A 291 19.54 -0.06 6.31
C ILE A 291 20.22 -0.11 7.70
N GLU A 292 20.37 -1.29 8.27
CA GLU A 292 21.05 -1.49 9.56
C GLU A 292 22.52 -1.06 9.49
N ALA A 293 23.22 -1.39 8.41
CA ALA A 293 24.60 -0.96 8.17
C ALA A 293 24.72 0.57 8.08
N VAL A 294 23.79 1.24 7.39
CA VAL A 294 23.74 2.71 7.32
C VAL A 294 23.53 3.32 8.71
N LEU A 295 22.61 2.77 9.51
CA LEU A 295 22.37 3.21 10.88
C LEU A 295 23.60 2.96 11.79
N GLY A 296 24.23 1.80 11.65
CA GLY A 296 25.40 1.39 12.42
C GLY A 296 26.68 2.20 12.12
N ALA A 297 26.84 2.69 10.88
CA ALA A 297 27.90 3.60 10.49
C ALA A 297 27.78 4.99 11.13
N GLY A 298 26.62 5.30 11.70
CA GLY A 298 26.31 6.58 12.29
C GLY A 298 25.85 7.61 11.26
N LEU A 299 24.81 8.36 11.62
CA LEU A 299 24.32 9.45 10.80
C LEU A 299 25.07 10.75 11.15
N PRO A 300 25.33 11.66 10.19
CA PRO A 300 25.88 12.98 10.46
C PRO A 300 25.11 13.69 11.57
N ALA A 301 25.83 14.39 12.46
CA ALA A 301 25.23 15.12 13.60
C ALA A 301 24.12 16.09 13.18
N ALA A 302 24.24 16.71 12.01
CA ALA A 302 23.20 17.55 11.42
C ALA A 302 21.85 16.85 11.21
N LEU A 303 21.83 15.52 11.05
CA LEU A 303 20.62 14.71 10.87
C LEU A 303 20.10 14.14 12.19
N ALA A 304 20.88 14.14 13.26
CA ALA A 304 20.48 13.59 14.56
C ALA A 304 19.48 14.52 15.29
N THR A 305 19.51 15.82 14.99
CA THR A 305 18.68 16.86 15.61
C THR A 305 17.62 17.44 14.66
N ASP A 306 17.56 16.97 13.41
CA ASP A 306 16.64 17.44 12.39
C ASP A 306 15.19 17.00 12.65
N THR A 307 14.57 17.58 13.65
CA THR A 307 13.18 18.00 13.49
C THR A 307 13.24 19.14 12.48
N VAL A 308 12.86 18.90 11.21
CA VAL A 308 12.79 19.96 10.19
C VAL A 308 11.97 21.09 10.78
N ALA A 309 12.67 22.16 11.20
CA ALA A 309 12.06 23.29 11.84
C ALA A 309 10.94 23.81 10.92
N ALA A 310 9.77 24.00 11.48
CA ALA A 310 8.62 24.62 10.84
C ALA A 310 8.89 26.13 10.63
N ASP A 311 9.98 26.48 9.94
CA ASP A 311 10.26 27.84 9.52
C ASP A 311 9.86 28.02 8.05
N SER A 312 8.53 27.99 7.85
CA SER A 312 7.90 28.65 6.72
C SER A 312 6.57 29.25 7.18
N PRO A 313 6.37 30.57 7.04
CA PRO A 313 5.25 31.32 7.66
C PRO A 313 3.92 31.16 6.94
N THR A 314 3.59 29.98 6.41
CA THR A 314 2.30 29.67 5.75
C THR A 314 1.72 28.33 6.14
N ALA A 315 1.95 27.86 7.36
CA ALA A 315 1.20 26.75 7.91
C ALA A 315 -0.26 27.17 8.12
N ARG A 316 -1.10 27.01 7.10
CA ARG A 316 -2.55 27.07 7.27
C ARG A 316 -2.99 25.91 8.17
N PRO A 317 -3.96 26.08 9.06
CA PRO A 317 -4.50 25.01 9.89
C PRO A 317 -4.91 23.84 8.99
N ILE A 318 -4.57 22.63 9.40
CA ILE A 318 -4.95 21.40 8.73
C ILE A 318 -6.48 21.35 8.66
N ASP A 319 -7.02 21.38 7.44
CA ASP A 319 -8.41 21.08 7.19
C ASP A 319 -8.66 19.63 7.61
N LYS A 320 -9.47 19.45 8.65
CA LYS A 320 -9.84 18.13 9.21
C LYS A 320 -10.68 17.27 8.25
N SER A 321 -10.92 17.76 7.04
CA SER A 321 -11.70 17.08 6.00
C SER A 321 -10.86 16.20 5.07
N VAL A 322 -9.54 16.10 5.23
CA VAL A 322 -8.72 15.18 4.42
C VAL A 322 -8.78 13.79 5.05
N ASP A 323 -9.72 13.00 4.56
CA ASP A 323 -9.92 11.59 4.86
C ASP A 323 -8.66 10.79 4.46
N PRO A 324 -7.96 10.12 5.40
CA PRO A 324 -6.80 9.29 5.09
C PRO A 324 -7.14 8.09 4.20
N PHE A 325 -8.41 7.73 4.07
CA PHE A 325 -8.90 6.63 3.23
C PHE A 325 -9.42 7.09 1.85
N ALA A 326 -9.51 8.41 1.59
CA ALA A 326 -10.13 8.96 0.38
C ALA A 326 -9.20 9.11 -0.84
N GLN A 327 -7.91 8.83 -0.75
CA GLN A 327 -6.95 9.12 -1.83
C GLN A 327 -6.76 7.97 -2.84
N THR A 328 -7.81 7.27 -3.21
CA THR A 328 -7.83 6.54 -4.48
C THR A 328 -8.44 7.47 -5.53
N GLN A 329 -7.62 8.28 -6.21
CA GLN A 329 -8.10 9.16 -7.27
C GLN A 329 -8.56 8.31 -8.47
N ARG A 330 -9.80 8.53 -8.92
CA ARG A 330 -10.31 7.97 -10.16
C ARG A 330 -9.66 8.69 -11.34
N VAL A 331 -8.96 7.97 -12.19
CA VAL A 331 -8.37 8.52 -13.42
C VAL A 331 -9.06 7.88 -14.62
N ASP A 332 -9.70 8.70 -15.45
CA ASP A 332 -10.43 8.25 -16.64
C ASP A 332 -9.46 8.16 -17.85
N LEU A 333 -9.16 6.94 -18.30
CA LEU A 333 -8.24 6.69 -19.42
C LEU A 333 -8.87 7.01 -20.79
N LYS A 334 -10.16 7.38 -20.85
CA LYS A 334 -10.84 7.68 -22.12
C LYS A 334 -10.43 9.02 -22.73
N GLU A 335 -9.88 9.95 -21.95
CA GLU A 335 -9.43 11.25 -22.49
C GLU A 335 -8.04 11.22 -23.11
N ALA A 336 -7.22 10.19 -22.83
CA ALA A 336 -5.86 10.08 -23.39
C ALA A 336 -5.80 9.51 -24.81
N GLY A 337 -6.92 8.99 -25.37
CA GLY A 337 -6.96 8.26 -26.64
C GLY A 337 -7.46 9.03 -27.86
N GLN A 338 -7.87 10.29 -27.74
CA GLN A 338 -8.58 10.99 -28.84
C GLN A 338 -7.80 12.13 -29.54
N ASN A 339 -6.50 12.19 -29.46
CA ASN A 339 -5.79 13.15 -30.35
C ASN A 339 -4.39 12.67 -30.67
N ARG A 340 -4.25 11.86 -31.74
CA ARG A 340 -3.16 11.90 -32.75
C ARG A 340 -3.26 10.72 -33.68
N ALA A 341 -3.55 11.04 -34.97
CA ALA A 341 -3.27 10.14 -36.07
C ALA A 341 -1.78 9.77 -36.10
N PRO A 342 -1.42 8.53 -36.44
CA PRO A 342 -0.02 8.13 -36.50
C PRO A 342 0.72 8.97 -37.55
N PRO A 343 1.99 9.34 -37.31
CA PRO A 343 2.80 10.06 -38.29
C PRO A 343 3.03 9.16 -39.51
N VAL A 344 2.75 9.73 -40.69
CA VAL A 344 3.02 9.09 -42.00
C VAL A 344 4.54 8.89 -42.09
N PRO A 345 5.05 7.70 -42.43
CA PRO A 345 6.48 7.46 -42.61
C PRO A 345 7.01 8.31 -43.79
N PRO A 346 8.26 8.82 -43.69
CA PRO A 346 8.86 9.63 -44.74
C PRO A 346 9.02 8.80 -46.01
N GLN A 347 8.53 9.33 -47.14
CA GLN A 347 8.75 8.75 -48.48
C GLN A 347 10.21 8.89 -48.86
N LEU A 348 10.81 7.76 -49.27
CA LEU A 348 12.14 7.74 -49.85
C LEU A 348 12.15 8.46 -51.22
N PRO A 349 13.17 9.24 -51.55
CA PRO A 349 13.29 9.88 -52.85
C PRO A 349 13.45 8.85 -53.97
N PRO A 350 12.96 9.11 -55.19
CA PRO A 350 13.07 8.19 -56.32
C PRO A 350 14.54 8.04 -56.78
N GLU A 351 14.93 6.79 -56.98
CA GLU A 351 16.22 6.45 -57.62
C GLU A 351 16.31 7.07 -59.00
N SER A 352 17.36 7.87 -59.25
CA SER A 352 17.73 8.38 -60.56
C SER A 352 18.40 7.28 -61.39
N LYS A 353 17.85 7.04 -62.55
CA LYS A 353 18.47 6.23 -63.59
C LYS A 353 19.69 6.97 -64.19
#